data_0956550a85458c86944af4f5a519bbe1
#
_entry.id   0956550a85458c86944af4f5a519bbe1
#
_cell.length_a   1.000
_cell.length_b   1.000
_cell.length_c   1.000
_cell.angle_alpha   90.00
_cell.angle_beta   90.00
_cell.angle_gamma   90.00
#
_symmetry.space_group_name_H-M   'P 1'
#
loop_
_entity.id
_entity.type
_entity.pdbx_description
1 polymer ?
#
loop_
_entity_poly.entity_id
_entity_poly.type
_entity_poly.pdbx_seq_one_letter_code
_entity_poly.pdbx_strand_id
1 'polypeptide(L)'
;MLNREKFAKEIMDIAMKHSIVAVTEEGRLVKCGKDIGCERCILSVFHNAEVKCDVAFGKWLNSEYTDFGIDWNRVPIDTPVFARNDEKDQFERRYFRGTESHNHLFITYPDGKTSWSGELLSEKWKFCELAREEDKQKYAKRGEN
;
A
#
# COMPACT_ATOMS: atom_id res chain seq x y z
N MET A 1 3.41 -8.85 -10.03
CA MET A 1 4.79 -8.42 -9.68
C MET A 1 5.19 -9.08 -8.38
N LEU A 2 6.38 -9.65 -8.35
CA LEU A 2 6.89 -10.31 -7.15
C LEU A 2 7.49 -9.28 -6.18
N ASN A 3 7.49 -9.62 -4.89
CA ASN A 3 8.07 -8.77 -3.87
C ASN A 3 9.52 -8.39 -4.16
N ARG A 4 10.35 -9.32 -4.64
CA ARG A 4 11.75 -9.04 -5.02
C ARG A 4 11.88 -7.96 -6.09
N GLU A 5 10.92 -7.86 -6.99
CA GLU A 5 10.91 -6.84 -8.04
C GLU A 5 10.49 -5.48 -7.50
N LYS A 6 9.46 -5.49 -6.65
CA LYS A 6 8.94 -4.28 -6.00
C LYS A 6 9.98 -3.61 -5.10
N PHE A 7 10.72 -4.40 -4.34
CA PHE A 7 11.61 -3.90 -3.29
C PHE A 7 13.10 -4.03 -3.62
N ALA A 8 13.45 -4.24 -4.89
CA ALA A 8 14.84 -4.49 -5.30
C ALA A 8 15.83 -3.43 -4.79
N LYS A 9 15.46 -2.15 -4.84
CA LYS A 9 16.31 -1.05 -4.39
C LYS A 9 16.51 -1.05 -2.87
N GLU A 10 15.41 -1.18 -2.12
CA GLU A 10 15.42 -1.20 -0.66
C GLU A 10 16.20 -2.40 -0.12
N ILE A 11 16.04 -3.56 -0.74
CA ILE A 11 16.79 -4.77 -0.40
C ILE A 11 18.29 -4.54 -0.59
N MET A 12 18.68 -3.95 -1.70
CA MET A 12 20.08 -3.64 -1.98
C MET A 12 20.66 -2.65 -0.96
N ASP A 13 19.92 -1.59 -0.64
CA ASP A 13 20.34 -0.59 0.35
C ASP A 13 20.57 -1.20 1.74
N ILE A 14 19.71 -2.11 2.16
CA ILE A 14 19.82 -2.80 3.46
C ILE A 14 20.98 -3.79 3.43
N ALA A 15 21.14 -4.55 2.35
CA ALA A 15 22.22 -5.52 2.20
C ALA A 15 23.61 -4.84 2.22
N MET A 16 23.74 -3.68 1.59
CA MET A 16 24.99 -2.90 1.62
C MET A 16 25.39 -2.43 3.02
N LYS A 17 24.44 -2.33 3.94
CA LYS A 17 24.67 -1.99 5.34
C LYS A 17 24.90 -3.21 6.23
N HIS A 18 25.05 -4.40 5.64
CA HIS A 18 25.22 -5.68 6.32
C HIS A 18 24.13 -5.97 7.36
N SER A 19 22.90 -5.55 7.09
CA SER A 19 21.76 -5.74 7.99
C SER A 19 20.86 -6.88 7.51
N ILE A 20 20.23 -7.56 8.46
CA ILE A 20 19.21 -8.57 8.19
C ILE A 20 17.88 -7.83 7.94
N VAL A 21 17.13 -8.30 6.96
CA VAL A 21 15.86 -7.70 6.56
C VAL A 21 14.72 -8.33 7.37
N ALA A 22 13.83 -7.47 7.86
CA ALA A 22 12.52 -7.85 8.38
C ALA A 22 11.44 -7.16 7.56
N VAL A 23 10.21 -7.67 7.63
CA VAL A 23 9.06 -7.11 6.93
C VAL A 23 7.98 -6.79 7.94
N THR A 24 7.53 -5.54 7.96
CA THR A 24 6.44 -5.10 8.85
C THR A 24 5.09 -5.64 8.40
N GLU A 25 4.08 -5.53 9.27
CA GLU A 25 2.70 -5.89 8.94
C GLU A 25 2.13 -5.10 7.77
N GLU A 26 2.62 -3.87 7.57
CA GLU A 26 2.26 -3.03 6.43
C GLU A 26 3.09 -3.34 5.17
N GLY A 27 3.94 -4.37 5.19
CA GLY A 27 4.75 -4.78 4.04
C GLY A 27 5.97 -3.92 3.77
N ARG A 28 6.46 -3.16 4.75
CA ARG A 28 7.67 -2.35 4.61
C ARG A 28 8.90 -3.13 4.99
N LEU A 29 9.99 -2.90 4.26
CA LEU A 29 11.30 -3.46 4.62
C LEU A 29 11.97 -2.60 5.68
N VAL A 30 12.42 -3.24 6.75
CA VAL A 30 13.14 -2.61 7.85
C VAL A 30 14.31 -3.48 8.30
N LYS A 31 15.18 -2.94 9.14
CA LYS A 31 16.27 -3.70 9.73
C LYS A 31 15.74 -4.60 10.86
N CYS A 32 16.05 -5.88 10.77
CA CYS A 32 15.70 -6.84 11.80
C CYS A 32 16.40 -6.51 13.13
N GLY A 33 15.66 -6.63 14.22
CA GLY A 33 16.17 -6.51 15.58
C GLY A 33 16.30 -5.08 16.10
N LYS A 34 16.54 -4.11 15.23
CA LYS A 34 16.64 -2.70 15.62
C LYS A 34 15.29 -2.00 15.56
N ASP A 35 14.59 -2.18 14.44
CA ASP A 35 13.33 -1.48 14.16
C ASP A 35 12.11 -2.33 14.49
N ILE A 36 12.27 -3.65 14.53
CA ILE A 36 11.15 -4.58 14.73
C ILE A 36 11.64 -5.90 15.35
N GLY A 37 10.85 -6.46 16.28
CA GLY A 37 11.06 -7.80 16.81
C GLY A 37 10.40 -8.88 15.93
N CYS A 38 10.79 -10.13 16.12
CA CYS A 38 10.27 -11.27 15.35
C CYS A 38 8.76 -11.42 15.46
N GLU A 39 8.17 -11.08 16.59
CA GLU A 39 6.72 -11.15 16.83
C GLU A 39 5.90 -10.19 15.94
N ARG A 40 6.52 -9.15 15.44
CA ARG A 40 5.87 -8.16 14.56
C ARG A 40 6.30 -8.28 13.10
N CYS A 41 7.24 -9.17 12.80
CA CYS A 41 7.71 -9.40 11.44
C CYS A 41 6.79 -10.39 10.74
N ILE A 42 6.26 -10.03 9.56
CA ILE A 42 5.37 -10.94 8.83
C ILE A 42 6.08 -12.20 8.33
N LEU A 43 7.40 -12.19 8.26
CA LEU A 43 8.17 -13.39 7.92
C LEU A 43 8.00 -14.50 8.96
N SER A 44 7.56 -14.14 10.17
CA SER A 44 7.25 -15.13 11.21
C SER A 44 6.16 -16.13 10.79
N VAL A 45 5.28 -15.76 9.88
CA VAL A 45 4.26 -16.66 9.29
C VAL A 45 4.92 -17.80 8.52
N PHE A 46 6.07 -17.54 7.90
CA PHE A 46 6.87 -18.52 7.17
C PHE A 46 7.96 -19.15 8.01
N HIS A 47 8.16 -18.63 9.21
CA HIS A 47 9.23 -19.04 10.13
C HIS A 47 8.67 -20.00 11.19
N ASN A 48 9.30 -21.14 11.30
CA ASN A 48 9.04 -22.09 12.39
C ASN A 48 10.36 -22.69 12.89
N ALA A 49 10.32 -23.65 13.78
CA ALA A 49 11.52 -24.27 14.31
C ALA A 49 12.44 -24.90 13.24
N GLU A 50 11.89 -25.20 12.08
CA GLU A 50 12.60 -25.86 10.97
C GLU A 50 13.02 -24.87 9.87
N VAL A 51 12.36 -23.69 9.78
CA VAL A 51 12.60 -22.69 8.73
C VAL A 51 13.24 -21.45 9.32
N LYS A 52 14.45 -21.14 8.90
CA LYS A 52 15.20 -19.94 9.33
C LYS A 52 14.69 -18.69 8.63
N CYS A 53 14.98 -17.51 9.20
CA CYS A 53 14.55 -16.22 8.66
C CYS A 53 15.01 -15.95 7.22
N ASP A 54 16.21 -16.38 6.83
CA ASP A 54 16.71 -16.24 5.47
C ASP A 54 15.89 -17.03 4.46
N VAL A 55 15.47 -18.25 4.83
CA VAL A 55 14.58 -19.08 4.00
C VAL A 55 13.18 -18.47 3.93
N ALA A 56 12.64 -17.99 5.07
CA ALA A 56 11.37 -17.29 5.12
C ALA A 56 11.37 -16.03 4.25
N PHE A 57 12.45 -15.27 4.28
CA PHE A 57 12.63 -14.09 3.43
C PHE A 57 12.66 -14.46 1.94
N GLY A 58 13.35 -15.54 1.58
CA GLY A 58 13.36 -16.06 0.20
C GLY A 58 11.96 -16.42 -0.30
N LYS A 59 11.17 -17.09 0.53
CA LYS A 59 9.76 -17.40 0.21
C LYS A 59 8.94 -16.14 -0.01
N TRP A 60 9.08 -15.16 0.85
CA TRP A 60 8.38 -13.88 0.72
C TRP A 60 8.79 -13.14 -0.55
N LEU A 61 10.08 -13.11 -0.90
CA LEU A 61 10.58 -12.49 -2.13
C LEU A 61 9.97 -13.07 -3.40
N ASN A 62 9.65 -14.35 -3.39
CA ASN A 62 9.04 -15.05 -4.53
C ASN A 62 7.52 -15.07 -4.48
N SER A 63 6.90 -14.51 -3.46
CA SER A 63 5.45 -14.36 -3.38
C SER A 63 4.98 -13.10 -4.13
N GLU A 64 3.71 -13.11 -4.53
CA GLU A 64 3.10 -11.95 -5.15
C GLU A 64 3.11 -10.75 -4.19
N TYR A 65 3.42 -9.60 -4.74
CA TYR A 65 3.29 -8.35 -4.00
C TYR A 65 1.83 -8.13 -3.62
N THR A 66 1.58 -8.06 -2.34
CA THR A 66 0.27 -7.73 -1.80
C THR A 66 0.31 -6.29 -1.29
N ASP A 67 -0.51 -5.45 -1.87
CA ASP A 67 -0.74 -4.12 -1.33
C ASP A 67 -1.53 -4.30 -0.03
N PHE A 68 -0.94 -3.91 1.09
CA PHE A 68 -1.61 -3.95 2.40
C PHE A 68 -2.79 -2.96 2.48
N GLY A 69 -2.97 -2.22 1.41
CA GLY A 69 -4.10 -1.34 1.23
C GLY A 69 -3.92 0.03 1.86
N ILE A 70 -4.81 0.88 1.48
CA ILE A 70 -4.90 2.25 1.97
C ILE A 70 -6.05 2.34 2.97
N ASP A 71 -5.82 3.04 4.07
CA ASP A 71 -6.87 3.40 4.99
C ASP A 71 -7.62 4.63 4.45
N TRP A 72 -8.61 4.38 3.63
CA TRP A 72 -9.37 5.40 2.93
C TRP A 72 -10.15 6.33 3.88
N ASN A 73 -10.40 5.89 5.11
CA ASN A 73 -11.04 6.75 6.12
C ASN A 73 -10.13 7.89 6.59
N ARG A 74 -8.83 7.74 6.40
CA ARG A 74 -7.83 8.76 6.75
C ARG A 74 -7.47 9.68 5.59
N VAL A 75 -7.86 9.33 4.37
CA VAL A 75 -7.55 10.12 3.16
C VAL A 75 -8.45 11.36 3.14
N PRO A 76 -7.87 12.57 3.17
CA PRO A 76 -8.69 13.78 3.13
C PRO A 76 -9.32 14.01 1.76
N ILE A 77 -10.40 14.78 1.74
CA ILE A 77 -10.99 15.25 0.48
C ILE A 77 -9.96 16.08 -0.28
N ASP A 78 -10.12 16.15 -1.60
CA ASP A 78 -9.20 16.83 -2.53
C ASP A 78 -7.83 16.17 -2.68
N THR A 79 -7.61 14.99 -2.11
CA THR A 79 -6.39 14.22 -2.38
C THR A 79 -6.38 13.73 -3.82
N PRO A 80 -5.30 13.93 -4.59
CA PRO A 80 -5.20 13.44 -5.97
C PRO A 80 -5.25 11.92 -6.01
N VAL A 81 -6.09 11.38 -6.90
CA VAL A 81 -6.27 9.94 -7.08
C VAL A 81 -6.32 9.58 -8.56
N PHE A 82 -6.08 8.32 -8.86
CA PHE A 82 -6.36 7.70 -10.14
C PHE A 82 -7.53 6.75 -9.98
N ALA A 83 -8.52 6.84 -10.87
CA ALA A 83 -9.74 6.06 -10.79
C ALA A 83 -10.10 5.40 -12.12
N ARG A 84 -10.72 4.22 -12.06
CA ARG A 84 -11.26 3.52 -13.24
C ARG A 84 -12.37 2.57 -12.81
N ASN A 85 -13.18 2.14 -13.77
CA ASN A 85 -14.31 1.23 -13.50
C ASN A 85 -14.08 -0.21 -13.96
N ASP A 86 -13.11 -0.44 -14.84
CA ASP A 86 -12.72 -1.76 -15.32
C ASP A 86 -11.20 -1.89 -15.27
N GLU A 87 -10.71 -3.09 -15.00
CA GLU A 87 -9.27 -3.38 -15.00
C GLU A 87 -8.60 -3.10 -16.34
N LYS A 88 -9.37 -3.16 -17.43
CA LYS A 88 -8.90 -2.87 -18.79
C LYS A 88 -8.89 -1.40 -19.12
N ASP A 89 -9.60 -0.58 -18.36
CA ASP A 89 -9.65 0.86 -18.58
C ASP A 89 -8.35 1.53 -18.14
N GLN A 90 -8.03 2.65 -18.78
CA GLN A 90 -6.96 3.51 -18.29
C GLN A 90 -7.44 4.28 -17.05
N PHE A 91 -6.51 4.53 -16.12
CA PHE A 91 -6.79 5.37 -14.98
C PHE A 91 -7.02 6.82 -15.40
N GLU A 92 -8.03 7.44 -14.80
CA GLU A 92 -8.35 8.86 -14.96
C GLU A 92 -7.98 9.63 -13.71
N ARG A 93 -7.47 10.83 -13.88
CA ARG A 93 -7.11 11.73 -12.76
C ARG A 93 -8.36 12.34 -12.16
N ARG A 94 -8.47 12.25 -10.84
CA ARG A 94 -9.60 12.83 -10.09
C ARG A 94 -9.11 13.34 -8.73
N TYR A 95 -10.00 14.02 -8.02
CA TYR A 95 -9.79 14.39 -6.62
C TYR A 95 -10.76 13.63 -5.73
N PHE A 96 -10.23 13.05 -4.67
CA PHE A 96 -10.98 12.17 -3.77
C PHE A 96 -12.02 12.97 -2.98
N ARG A 97 -13.23 12.40 -2.85
CA ARG A 97 -14.32 12.97 -2.06
C ARG A 97 -14.73 12.08 -0.89
N GLY A 98 -14.70 10.78 -1.06
CA GLY A 98 -15.10 9.83 -0.03
C GLY A 98 -15.26 8.42 -0.56
N THR A 99 -15.83 7.55 0.28
CA THR A 99 -16.15 6.18 -0.08
C THR A 99 -17.60 5.88 0.25
N GLU A 100 -18.20 4.96 -0.51
CA GLU A 100 -19.53 4.44 -0.24
C GLU A 100 -19.41 3.05 0.38
N SER A 101 -19.82 2.93 1.64
CA SER A 101 -19.57 1.70 2.42
C SER A 101 -20.34 0.48 1.95
N HIS A 102 -21.56 0.66 1.41
CA HIS A 102 -22.41 -0.46 1.01
C HIS A 102 -21.93 -1.18 -0.25
N ASN A 103 -21.43 -0.44 -1.22
CA ASN A 103 -21.03 -0.97 -2.52
C ASN A 103 -19.50 -1.00 -2.71
N HIS A 104 -18.75 -0.59 -1.71
CA HIS A 104 -17.27 -0.44 -1.78
C HIS A 104 -16.81 0.43 -2.96
N LEU A 105 -17.57 1.48 -3.27
CA LEU A 105 -17.24 2.40 -4.33
C LEU A 105 -16.46 3.61 -3.81
N PHE A 106 -15.60 4.12 -4.64
CA PHE A 106 -14.87 5.37 -4.39
C PHE A 106 -15.62 6.54 -5.02
N ILE A 107 -15.69 7.63 -4.31
CA ILE A 107 -16.38 8.85 -4.77
C ILE A 107 -15.35 9.92 -5.03
N THR A 108 -15.42 10.54 -6.20
CA THR A 108 -14.55 11.65 -6.59
C THR A 108 -15.36 12.83 -7.10
N TYR A 109 -14.72 13.99 -7.19
CA TYR A 109 -15.25 15.11 -7.93
C TYR A 109 -15.08 14.86 -9.44
N PRO A 110 -15.92 15.48 -10.30
CA PRO A 110 -15.75 15.38 -11.75
C PRO A 110 -14.38 15.90 -12.20
N ASP A 111 -14.01 15.59 -13.44
CA ASP A 111 -12.72 15.96 -14.01
C ASP A 111 -12.36 17.43 -13.81
N GLY A 112 -11.20 17.67 -13.23
CA GLY A 112 -10.70 19.02 -12.94
C GLY A 112 -11.41 19.76 -11.81
N LYS A 113 -12.36 19.11 -11.11
CA LYS A 113 -13.13 19.71 -10.02
C LYS A 113 -12.63 19.27 -8.64
N THR A 114 -12.83 20.13 -7.65
CA THR A 114 -12.47 19.92 -6.25
C THR A 114 -13.62 20.37 -5.35
N SER A 115 -13.45 20.26 -4.04
CA SER A 115 -14.40 20.79 -3.05
C SER A 115 -14.65 22.32 -3.19
N TRP A 116 -13.68 23.01 -3.78
CA TRP A 116 -13.76 24.47 -4.02
C TRP A 116 -14.52 24.88 -5.28
N SER A 117 -14.90 23.92 -6.11
CA SER A 117 -15.57 24.21 -7.39
C SER A 117 -17.04 24.60 -7.26
N GLY A 118 -17.63 24.46 -6.05
CA GLY A 118 -19.00 24.87 -5.79
C GLY A 118 -20.10 23.99 -6.40
N GLU A 119 -19.74 22.94 -7.12
CA GLU A 119 -20.67 21.98 -7.69
C GLU A 119 -20.77 20.75 -6.81
N LEU A 120 -22.00 20.27 -6.56
CA LEU A 120 -22.27 19.09 -5.72
C LEU A 120 -22.20 17.78 -6.51
N LEU A 121 -21.72 17.80 -7.75
CA LEU A 121 -21.60 16.61 -8.58
C LEU A 121 -20.50 15.69 -8.08
N SER A 122 -20.75 14.39 -8.20
CA SER A 122 -19.75 13.38 -7.84
C SER A 122 -19.79 12.22 -8.84
N GLU A 123 -18.66 11.55 -8.97
CA GLU A 123 -18.51 10.34 -9.77
C GLU A 123 -18.17 9.16 -8.88
N LYS A 124 -18.64 7.98 -9.23
CA LYS A 124 -18.40 6.73 -8.49
C LYS A 124 -17.51 5.80 -9.29
N TRP A 125 -16.56 5.17 -8.62
CA TRP A 125 -15.55 4.32 -9.25
C TRP A 125 -15.39 3.02 -8.50
N LYS A 126 -15.15 1.95 -9.23
CA LYS A 126 -14.87 0.62 -8.65
C LYS A 126 -13.42 0.51 -8.16
N PHE A 127 -12.49 1.12 -8.86
CA PHE A 127 -11.06 1.07 -8.55
C PHE A 127 -10.52 2.49 -8.40
N CYS A 128 -9.75 2.67 -7.34
CA CYS A 128 -9.13 3.96 -7.04
C CYS A 128 -7.80 3.73 -6.35
N GLU A 129 -6.78 4.49 -6.73
CA GLU A 129 -5.49 4.49 -6.05
C GLU A 129 -5.00 5.91 -5.84
N LEU A 130 -4.20 6.10 -4.80
CA LEU A 130 -3.58 7.40 -4.55
C LEU A 130 -2.57 7.73 -5.65
N ALA A 131 -2.60 8.96 -6.13
CA ALA A 131 -1.74 9.38 -7.24
C ALA A 131 -0.30 9.64 -6.81
N ARG A 132 -0.08 10.07 -5.55
CA ARG A 132 1.23 10.44 -5.05
C ARG A 132 1.78 9.37 -4.10
N GLU A 133 3.06 9.04 -4.26
CA GLU A 133 3.74 8.06 -3.44
C GLU A 133 3.78 8.46 -1.95
N GLU A 134 3.96 9.76 -1.67
CA GLU A 134 3.91 10.30 -0.32
C GLU A 134 2.57 10.04 0.38
N ASP A 135 1.46 10.14 -0.36
CA ASP A 135 0.12 9.85 0.18
C ASP A 135 -0.07 8.35 0.43
N LYS A 136 0.45 7.50 -0.45
CA LYS A 136 0.40 6.04 -0.25
C LYS A 136 1.09 5.63 1.05
N GLN A 137 2.23 6.22 1.34
CA GLN A 137 2.95 5.95 2.59
C GLN A 137 2.21 6.51 3.81
N LYS A 138 1.69 7.72 3.69
CA LYS A 138 1.00 8.42 4.78
C LYS A 138 -0.28 7.74 5.21
N TYR A 139 -1.05 7.23 4.26
CA TYR A 139 -2.38 6.63 4.48
C TYR A 139 -2.41 5.12 4.36
N ALA A 140 -1.26 4.48 4.29
CA ALA A 140 -1.18 3.02 4.38
C ALA A 140 -1.83 2.53 5.67
N LYS A 141 -2.55 1.42 5.60
CA LYS A 141 -3.10 0.78 6.79
C LYS A 141 -1.95 0.46 7.74
N ARG A 142 -2.09 0.88 8.97
CA ARG A 142 -1.17 0.51 10.04
C ARG A 142 -1.69 -0.79 10.64
N GLY A 143 -0.78 -1.73 10.87
CA GLY A 143 -1.13 -2.92 11.63
C GLY A 143 -1.72 -2.49 12.98
N GLU A 144 -2.81 -3.09 13.39
CA GLU A 144 -3.36 -2.87 14.72
C GLU A 144 -2.33 -3.36 15.75
N ASN A 145 -1.93 -2.46 16.62
CA ASN A 145 -1.09 -2.81 17.76
C ASN A 145 -1.96 -3.43 18.87
#